data_00a5574d1d4f5937f0ab819b434ae86e
#
_entry.id   00a5574d1d4f5937f0ab819b434ae86e
#
_cell.length_a   1.000
_cell.length_b   1.000
_cell.length_c   1.000
_cell.angle_alpha   90.00
_cell.angle_beta   90.00
_cell.angle_gamma   90.00
#
_symmetry.space_group_name_H-M   'P 1'
#
loop_
_entity.id
_entity.type
_entity.pdbx_description
1 polymer ?
#
loop_
_entity_poly.entity_id
_entity_poly.type
_entity_poly.pdbx_seq_one_letter_code
_entity_poly.pdbx_strand_id
1 'polypeptide(L)'
;MKLILMTPPSYFVEEDKIITALFEEGLDILHLRKPNTAPMYAERLLTLIPEQYHKRIVVHGHFYLKDEFKLKGIHLSERNPDIPENYKGHISRSCHTLEELKANKKGHDYLLFNPVFNDISKSSYLENYSSEEIRKAHKAGIIDKKVIALGRIDENNIKQVKNY
;
A
#
# COMPACT_ATOMS: atom_id res chain seq x y z
N MET A 1 -1.99 0.99 -16.00
CA MET A 1 -1.79 0.26 -14.71
C MET A 1 -1.04 1.21 -13.80
N LYS A 2 -1.36 1.25 -12.50
CA LYS A 2 -0.58 2.04 -11.53
C LYS A 2 0.43 1.14 -10.84
N LEU A 3 1.65 1.65 -10.66
CA LEU A 3 2.70 0.98 -9.90
C LEU A 3 2.76 1.56 -8.49
N ILE A 4 2.60 0.69 -7.50
CA ILE A 4 2.70 1.03 -6.09
C ILE A 4 3.87 0.26 -5.49
N LEU A 5 4.78 0.97 -4.84
CA LEU A 5 5.90 0.37 -4.11
C LEU A 5 5.70 0.55 -2.60
N MET A 6 6.03 -0.46 -1.83
CA MET A 6 6.12 -0.38 -0.37
C MET A 6 7.59 -0.42 0.06
N THR A 7 8.00 0.50 0.93
CA THR A 7 9.37 0.51 1.45
C THR A 7 9.67 -0.75 2.26
N PRO A 8 10.93 -1.21 2.31
CA PRO A 8 11.35 -2.23 3.27
C PRO A 8 11.15 -1.73 4.72
N PRO A 9 11.04 -2.64 5.69
CA PRO A 9 10.73 -2.27 7.09
C PRO A 9 11.83 -1.46 7.78
N SER A 10 13.08 -1.58 7.35
CA SER A 10 14.24 -0.86 7.90
C SER A 10 14.68 0.26 6.98
N TYR A 11 15.25 1.30 7.57
CA TYR A 11 15.95 2.35 6.83
C TYR A 11 17.32 1.85 6.35
N PHE A 12 17.78 2.38 5.23
CA PHE A 12 19.11 2.09 4.70
C PHE A 12 19.74 3.34 4.06
N VAL A 13 21.04 3.28 3.84
CA VAL A 13 21.80 4.41 3.28
C VAL A 13 21.32 4.72 1.85
N GLU A 14 21.15 6.02 1.54
CA GLU A 14 20.70 6.51 0.24
C GLU A 14 19.27 6.10 -0.17
N GLU A 15 18.43 5.70 0.79
CA GLU A 15 17.04 5.34 0.51
C GLU A 15 16.27 6.50 -0.15
N ASP A 16 16.53 7.73 0.26
CA ASP A 16 15.97 8.95 -0.33
C ASP A 16 16.30 9.10 -1.82
N LYS A 17 17.55 8.82 -2.20
CA LYS A 17 18.00 8.88 -3.59
C LYS A 17 17.34 7.80 -4.45
N ILE A 18 17.26 6.58 -3.91
CA ILE A 18 16.60 5.47 -4.60
C ILE A 18 15.11 5.77 -4.79
N ILE A 19 14.42 6.26 -3.76
CA ILE A 19 13.00 6.66 -3.85
C ILE A 19 12.82 7.77 -4.90
N THR A 20 13.70 8.77 -4.90
CA THR A 20 13.67 9.87 -5.87
C THR A 20 13.82 9.34 -7.30
N ALA A 21 14.83 8.51 -7.55
CA ALA A 21 15.04 7.89 -8.87
C ALA A 21 13.83 7.06 -9.33
N LEU A 22 13.21 6.28 -8.43
CA LEU A 22 11.99 5.52 -8.74
C LEU A 22 10.82 6.43 -9.14
N PHE A 23 10.68 7.59 -8.50
CA PHE A 23 9.66 8.56 -8.89
C PHE A 23 9.95 9.19 -10.26
N GLU A 24 11.22 9.44 -10.57
CA GLU A 24 11.67 9.93 -11.89
C GLU A 24 11.38 8.92 -12.99
N GLU A 25 11.58 7.63 -12.71
CA GLU A 25 11.26 6.50 -13.60
C GLU A 25 9.77 6.16 -13.69
N GLY A 26 8.90 6.91 -12.99
CA GLY A 26 7.45 6.78 -13.17
C GLY A 26 6.70 6.00 -12.09
N LEU A 27 7.31 5.76 -10.92
CA LEU A 27 6.57 5.19 -9.78
C LEU A 27 5.36 6.08 -9.46
N ASP A 28 4.16 5.51 -9.44
CA ASP A 28 2.93 6.27 -9.18
C ASP A 28 2.75 6.62 -7.71
N ILE A 29 2.92 5.65 -6.81
CA ILE A 29 2.67 5.81 -5.37
C ILE A 29 3.72 5.05 -4.58
N LEU A 30 4.26 5.70 -3.54
CA LEU A 30 5.09 5.07 -2.52
C LEU A 30 4.29 4.89 -1.23
N HIS A 31 4.30 3.68 -0.67
CA HIS A 31 3.86 3.42 0.69
C HIS A 31 5.06 3.41 1.64
N LEU A 32 5.17 4.45 2.45
CA LEU A 32 6.20 4.55 3.48
C LEU A 32 5.78 3.73 4.70
N ARG A 33 6.36 2.52 4.82
CA ARG A 33 6.07 1.57 5.89
C ARG A 33 7.34 1.25 6.66
N LYS A 34 7.48 1.84 7.85
CA LYS A 34 8.63 1.68 8.76
C LYS A 34 8.13 1.32 10.16
N PRO A 35 7.74 0.06 10.38
CA PRO A 35 7.16 -0.37 11.65
C PRO A 35 8.18 -0.26 12.78
N ASN A 36 7.70 0.07 13.99
CA ASN A 36 8.49 0.12 15.22
C ASN A 36 9.69 1.09 15.17
N THR A 37 9.59 2.17 14.40
CA THR A 37 10.64 3.19 14.32
C THR A 37 10.15 4.51 14.91
N ALA A 38 11.07 5.31 15.45
CA ALA A 38 10.75 6.64 15.94
C ALA A 38 10.40 7.57 14.76
N PRO A 39 9.46 8.53 14.95
CA PRO A 39 8.99 9.40 13.87
C PRO A 39 10.08 10.22 13.21
N MET A 40 11.08 10.65 13.96
CA MET A 40 12.20 11.47 13.47
C MET A 40 12.92 10.87 12.25
N TYR A 41 12.95 9.53 12.13
CA TYR A 41 13.57 8.88 10.97
C TYR A 41 12.70 9.04 9.70
N ALA A 42 11.37 8.96 9.86
CA ALA A 42 10.45 9.21 8.75
C ALA A 42 10.47 10.69 8.33
N GLU A 43 10.48 11.60 9.29
CA GLU A 43 10.63 13.05 9.05
C GLU A 43 11.90 13.35 8.28
N ARG A 44 13.04 12.79 8.73
CA ARG A 44 14.33 12.96 8.03
C ARG A 44 14.28 12.43 6.60
N LEU A 45 13.73 11.24 6.38
CA LEU A 45 13.63 10.67 5.04
C LEU A 45 12.74 11.55 4.14
N LEU A 46 11.58 11.99 4.64
CA LEU A 46 10.67 12.87 3.89
C LEU A 46 11.32 14.22 3.57
N THR A 47 12.11 14.78 4.48
CA THR A 47 12.84 16.03 4.23
C THR A 47 13.87 15.90 3.09
N LEU A 48 14.46 14.71 2.91
CA LEU A 48 15.43 14.45 1.85
C LEU A 48 14.80 14.14 0.49
N ILE A 49 13.53 13.70 0.47
CA ILE A 49 12.79 13.46 -0.77
C ILE A 49 12.24 14.79 -1.30
N PRO A 50 12.43 15.14 -2.59
CA PRO A 50 11.91 16.38 -3.17
C PRO A 50 10.40 16.57 -2.98
N GLU A 51 9.96 17.75 -2.55
CA GLU A 51 8.57 18.08 -2.19
C GLU A 51 7.56 17.75 -3.31
N GLN A 52 7.99 17.87 -4.57
CA GLN A 52 7.15 17.53 -5.73
C GLN A 52 6.61 16.09 -5.71
N TYR A 53 7.26 15.16 -5.01
CA TYR A 53 6.85 13.76 -4.89
C TYR A 53 6.01 13.47 -3.65
N HIS A 54 5.91 14.39 -2.68
CA HIS A 54 5.20 14.18 -1.43
C HIS A 54 3.72 13.79 -1.63
N LYS A 55 3.05 14.39 -2.63
CA LYS A 55 1.66 14.05 -3.00
C LYS A 55 1.49 12.64 -3.60
N ARG A 56 2.57 11.90 -3.72
CA ARG A 56 2.60 10.51 -4.20
C ARG A 56 2.98 9.53 -3.07
N ILE A 57 3.16 10.01 -1.82
CA ILE A 57 3.56 9.21 -0.66
C ILE A 57 2.38 8.99 0.27
N VAL A 58 2.18 7.73 0.71
CA VAL A 58 1.19 7.30 1.69
C VAL A 58 1.91 6.72 2.90
N VAL A 59 1.58 7.16 4.11
CA VAL A 59 2.23 6.72 5.36
C VAL A 59 1.40 5.65 6.08
N HIS A 60 2.10 4.66 6.67
CA HIS A 60 1.50 3.56 7.43
C HIS A 60 1.52 3.78 8.95
N GLY A 61 2.14 4.83 9.42
CA GLY A 61 2.22 5.24 10.82
C GLY A 61 2.56 6.72 10.92
N HIS A 62 2.54 7.26 12.15
CA HIS A 62 2.81 8.67 12.36
C HIS A 62 1.95 9.56 11.43
N PHE A 63 0.63 9.35 11.45
CA PHE A 63 -0.31 9.91 10.47
C PHE A 63 -0.30 11.43 10.38
N TYR A 64 0.17 12.14 11.42
CA TYR A 64 0.37 13.59 11.40
C TYR A 64 1.34 14.06 10.29
N LEU A 65 2.31 13.20 9.89
CA LEU A 65 3.25 13.49 8.81
C LEU A 65 2.54 13.80 7.48
N LYS A 66 1.33 13.27 7.30
CA LYS A 66 0.54 13.55 6.10
C LYS A 66 0.26 15.04 5.95
N ASP A 67 -0.08 15.72 7.02
CA ASP A 67 -0.38 17.15 6.98
C ASP A 67 0.90 17.98 7.01
N GLU A 68 1.88 17.62 7.81
CA GLU A 68 3.16 18.30 7.94
C GLU A 68 3.92 18.35 6.60
N PHE A 69 4.00 17.24 5.89
CA PHE A 69 4.70 17.11 4.60
C PHE A 69 3.76 17.18 3.39
N LYS A 70 2.47 17.47 3.58
CA LYS A 70 1.46 17.52 2.51
C LYS A 70 1.43 16.23 1.65
N LEU A 71 1.53 15.08 2.33
CA LEU A 71 1.56 13.80 1.67
C LEU A 71 0.21 13.45 1.05
N LYS A 72 0.19 12.38 0.22
CA LYS A 72 -1.03 11.88 -0.42
C LYS A 72 -2.10 11.48 0.60
N GLY A 73 -1.71 10.69 1.62
CA GLY A 73 -2.67 10.17 2.57
C GLY A 73 -2.08 9.16 3.54
N ILE A 74 -2.99 8.41 4.17
CA ILE A 74 -2.68 7.40 5.18
C ILE A 74 -3.09 6.01 4.73
N HIS A 75 -2.45 4.99 5.33
CA HIS A 75 -2.79 3.60 5.13
C HIS A 75 -3.16 2.93 6.45
N LEU A 76 -4.38 2.42 6.53
CA LEU A 76 -4.89 1.71 7.69
C LEU A 76 -4.52 0.22 7.63
N SER A 77 -4.26 -0.35 8.78
CA SER A 77 -3.94 -1.76 8.96
C SER A 77 -4.45 -2.23 10.33
N GLU A 78 -4.34 -3.52 10.64
CA GLU A 78 -4.67 -4.03 11.97
C GLU A 78 -3.90 -3.33 13.10
N ARG A 79 -2.68 -2.87 12.84
CA ARG A 79 -1.85 -2.16 13.82
C ARG A 79 -2.25 -0.69 14.03
N ASN A 80 -2.79 -0.09 12.99
CA ASN A 80 -3.25 1.29 12.98
C ASN A 80 -4.62 1.33 12.29
N PRO A 81 -5.69 0.87 12.97
CA PRO A 81 -7.01 0.69 12.36
C PRO A 81 -7.82 1.97 12.26
N ASP A 82 -7.47 2.98 13.06
CA ASP A 82 -8.32 4.15 13.30
C ASP A 82 -7.92 5.33 12.41
N ILE A 83 -8.93 5.98 11.87
CA ILE A 83 -8.76 7.23 11.15
C ILE A 83 -8.59 8.35 12.17
N PRO A 84 -7.55 9.21 12.07
CA PRO A 84 -7.41 10.36 12.96
C PRO A 84 -8.66 11.25 12.96
N GLU A 85 -8.95 11.85 14.11
CA GLU A 85 -10.07 12.79 14.24
C GLU A 85 -9.94 13.93 13.22
N ASN A 86 -11.09 14.30 12.61
CA ASN A 86 -11.15 15.34 11.57
C ASN A 86 -10.27 15.13 10.35
N TYR A 87 -9.79 13.89 10.11
CA TYR A 87 -8.93 13.60 8.97
C TYR A 87 -9.63 13.90 7.64
N LYS A 88 -8.90 14.60 6.77
CA LYS A 88 -9.31 14.85 5.38
C LYS A 88 -8.17 14.45 4.45
N GLY A 89 -8.44 13.56 3.53
CA GLY A 89 -7.45 13.12 2.57
C GLY A 89 -7.67 11.69 2.12
N HIS A 90 -6.70 11.18 1.39
CA HIS A 90 -6.71 9.84 0.83
C HIS A 90 -6.52 8.79 1.93
N ILE A 91 -7.38 7.78 1.92
CA ILE A 91 -7.33 6.65 2.85
C ILE A 91 -7.25 5.36 2.05
N SER A 92 -6.27 4.54 2.36
CA SER A 92 -6.17 3.17 1.89
C SER A 92 -6.11 2.19 3.06
N ARG A 93 -6.40 0.90 2.80
CA ARG A 93 -6.41 -0.13 3.84
C ARG A 93 -5.91 -1.46 3.31
N SER A 94 -5.21 -2.23 4.17
CA SER A 94 -4.90 -3.64 3.91
C SER A 94 -6.12 -4.51 4.19
N CYS A 95 -6.37 -5.47 3.29
CA CYS A 95 -7.38 -6.51 3.41
C CYS A 95 -6.74 -7.86 3.09
N HIS A 96 -7.16 -8.90 3.82
CA HIS A 96 -6.60 -10.26 3.71
C HIS A 96 -7.64 -11.28 3.25
N THR A 97 -8.94 -10.94 3.33
CA THR A 97 -10.04 -11.79 2.89
C THR A 97 -10.97 -11.06 1.92
N LEU A 98 -11.77 -11.81 1.16
CA LEU A 98 -12.79 -11.24 0.26
C LEU A 98 -13.90 -10.54 1.05
N GLU A 99 -14.19 -11.01 2.26
CA GLU A 99 -15.15 -10.40 3.20
C GLU A 99 -14.66 -9.04 3.66
N GLU A 100 -13.38 -8.92 4.01
CA GLU A 100 -12.75 -7.63 4.36
C GLU A 100 -12.78 -6.65 3.19
N LEU A 101 -12.48 -7.11 1.96
CA LEU A 101 -12.62 -6.27 0.77
C LEU A 101 -14.03 -5.72 0.62
N LYS A 102 -15.05 -6.59 0.76
CA LYS A 102 -16.46 -6.20 0.65
C LYS A 102 -16.86 -5.19 1.74
N ALA A 103 -16.44 -5.44 2.97
CA ALA A 103 -16.76 -4.59 4.12
C ALA A 103 -16.10 -3.19 4.02
N ASN A 104 -14.87 -3.12 3.50
CA ASN A 104 -14.07 -1.90 3.51
C ASN A 104 -14.11 -1.08 2.21
N LYS A 105 -14.89 -1.48 1.19
CA LYS A 105 -14.97 -0.74 -0.08
C LYS A 105 -15.47 0.69 0.06
N LYS A 106 -16.40 0.92 0.99
CA LYS A 106 -16.90 2.28 1.28
C LYS A 106 -15.95 2.98 2.25
N GLY A 107 -15.64 4.23 1.98
CA GLY A 107 -14.79 5.04 2.85
C GLY A 107 -13.27 4.92 2.60
N HIS A 108 -12.85 4.08 1.63
CA HIS A 108 -11.44 3.96 1.25
C HIS A 108 -11.28 4.26 -0.25
N ASP A 109 -10.17 4.90 -0.61
CA ASP A 109 -9.84 5.21 -2.00
C ASP A 109 -9.38 3.97 -2.76
N TYR A 110 -8.57 3.13 -2.09
CA TYR A 110 -8.24 1.78 -2.55
C TYR A 110 -7.91 0.83 -1.39
N LEU A 111 -7.95 -0.45 -1.70
CA LEU A 111 -7.64 -1.53 -0.77
C LEU A 111 -6.44 -2.33 -1.30
N LEU A 112 -5.45 -2.60 -0.44
CA LEU A 112 -4.37 -3.52 -0.75
C LEU A 112 -4.82 -4.93 -0.35
N PHE A 113 -4.91 -5.81 -1.33
CA PHE A 113 -5.28 -7.21 -1.11
C PHE A 113 -4.04 -8.09 -1.09
N ASN A 114 -3.75 -8.70 0.05
CA ASN A 114 -2.53 -9.47 0.30
C ASN A 114 -2.86 -10.77 1.04
N PRO A 115 -2.34 -11.91 0.58
CA PRO A 115 -1.50 -12.08 -0.60
C PRO A 115 -2.32 -12.54 -1.81
N VAL A 116 -1.94 -12.08 -2.98
CA VAL A 116 -2.48 -12.60 -4.24
C VAL A 116 -1.74 -13.87 -4.68
N PHE A 117 -0.47 -14.00 -4.33
CA PHE A 117 0.35 -15.18 -4.56
C PHE A 117 1.02 -15.66 -3.28
N ASN A 118 1.16 -16.98 -3.15
CA ASN A 118 1.74 -17.64 -1.97
C ASN A 118 3.10 -17.08 -1.57
N ASP A 119 3.21 -16.64 -0.34
CA ASP A 119 4.49 -16.43 0.31
C ASP A 119 4.91 -17.70 1.08
N ILE A 120 5.79 -18.49 0.47
CA ILE A 120 6.32 -19.74 1.05
C ILE A 120 7.03 -19.47 2.39
N SER A 121 7.42 -18.23 2.66
CA SER A 121 8.12 -17.86 3.90
C SER A 121 7.20 -17.62 5.11
N LYS A 122 5.88 -17.57 4.90
CA LYS A 122 4.90 -17.39 5.98
C LYS A 122 3.95 -18.58 6.02
N SER A 123 4.28 -19.54 6.85
CA SER A 123 3.56 -20.80 7.03
C SER A 123 2.23 -20.69 7.81
N SER A 124 1.65 -19.52 7.97
CA SER A 124 0.44 -19.38 8.77
C SER A 124 -0.49 -18.27 8.27
N TYR A 125 -1.75 -18.65 8.05
CA TYR A 125 -2.96 -17.81 8.07
C TYR A 125 -3.44 -17.11 6.81
N LEU A 126 -3.04 -17.51 5.60
CA LEU A 126 -3.64 -16.88 4.42
C LEU A 126 -4.35 -17.94 3.57
N GLU A 127 -5.65 -17.80 3.47
CA GLU A 127 -6.46 -18.55 2.50
C GLU A 127 -5.92 -18.23 1.11
N ASN A 128 -5.40 -19.28 0.46
CA ASN A 128 -4.92 -19.15 -0.91
C ASN A 128 -6.13 -19.20 -1.83
N TYR A 129 -6.53 -18.07 -2.35
CA TYR A 129 -7.59 -18.02 -3.34
C TYR A 129 -7.12 -18.60 -4.67
N SER A 130 -7.88 -19.56 -5.18
CA SER A 130 -7.69 -20.08 -6.52
C SER A 130 -8.00 -18.99 -7.58
N SER A 131 -7.45 -19.15 -8.77
CA SER A 131 -7.79 -18.24 -9.90
C SER A 131 -9.29 -18.21 -10.20
N GLU A 132 -10.01 -19.28 -9.90
CA GLU A 132 -11.46 -19.35 -10.09
C GLU A 132 -12.20 -18.50 -9.04
N GLU A 133 -11.79 -18.56 -7.77
CA GLU A 133 -12.36 -17.73 -6.69
C GLU A 133 -12.12 -16.24 -6.94
N ILE A 134 -10.91 -15.87 -7.34
CA ILE A 134 -10.59 -14.49 -7.75
C ILE A 134 -11.49 -14.04 -8.91
N ARG A 135 -11.70 -14.89 -9.92
CA ARG A 135 -12.58 -14.58 -11.05
C ARG A 135 -14.05 -14.43 -10.64
N LYS A 136 -14.52 -15.28 -9.72
CA LYS A 136 -15.88 -15.17 -9.16
C LYS A 136 -16.04 -13.87 -8.37
N ALA A 137 -15.05 -13.53 -7.54
CA ALA A 137 -15.03 -12.29 -6.76
C ALA A 137 -14.99 -11.04 -7.67
N HIS A 138 -14.25 -11.08 -8.77
CA HIS A 138 -14.26 -10.01 -9.77
C HIS A 138 -15.63 -9.87 -10.44
N LYS A 139 -16.23 -10.97 -10.91
CA LYS A 139 -17.59 -10.95 -11.51
C LYS A 139 -18.66 -10.46 -10.52
N ALA A 140 -18.51 -10.76 -9.25
CA ALA A 140 -19.38 -10.28 -8.18
C ALA A 140 -19.11 -8.82 -7.78
N GLY A 141 -18.14 -8.15 -8.40
CA GLY A 141 -17.76 -6.77 -8.11
C GLY A 141 -17.07 -6.59 -6.76
N ILE A 142 -16.59 -7.67 -6.12
CA ILE A 142 -15.79 -7.60 -4.88
C ILE A 142 -14.39 -7.11 -5.21
N ILE A 143 -13.77 -7.64 -6.25
CA ILE A 143 -12.50 -7.17 -6.81
C ILE A 143 -12.84 -6.24 -7.98
N ASP A 144 -12.40 -5.01 -7.90
CA ASP A 144 -12.58 -3.99 -8.94
C ASP A 144 -11.36 -3.05 -8.99
N LYS A 145 -11.47 -1.93 -9.73
CA LYS A 145 -10.40 -0.94 -9.88
C LYS A 145 -9.89 -0.29 -8.58
N LYS A 146 -10.59 -0.49 -7.45
CA LYS A 146 -10.13 -0.05 -6.13
C LYS A 146 -9.28 -1.09 -5.41
N VAL A 147 -9.26 -2.33 -5.89
CA VAL A 147 -8.47 -3.41 -5.27
C VAL A 147 -7.13 -3.52 -5.96
N ILE A 148 -6.08 -3.40 -5.19
CA ILE A 148 -4.70 -3.46 -5.66
C ILE A 148 -4.07 -4.73 -5.12
N ALA A 149 -3.60 -5.56 -6.04
CA ALA A 149 -2.91 -6.79 -5.70
C ALA A 149 -1.56 -6.48 -5.03
N LEU A 150 -1.31 -7.11 -3.89
CA LEU A 150 -0.05 -7.03 -3.17
C LEU A 150 0.47 -8.44 -2.88
N GLY A 151 1.78 -8.60 -2.93
CA GLY A 151 2.49 -9.84 -2.61
C GLY A 151 3.01 -10.57 -3.83
N ARG A 152 4.34 -10.67 -3.90
CA ARG A 152 5.13 -11.40 -4.93
C ARG A 152 4.69 -11.17 -6.37
N ILE A 153 4.28 -9.96 -6.69
CA ILE A 153 4.00 -9.60 -8.08
C ILE A 153 5.32 -9.24 -8.75
N ASP A 154 5.64 -9.95 -9.80
CA ASP A 154 6.84 -9.78 -10.62
C ASP A 154 6.48 -9.87 -12.11
N GLU A 155 7.49 -9.75 -12.98
CA GLU A 155 7.33 -9.80 -14.43
C GLU A 155 6.76 -11.13 -14.96
N ASN A 156 6.93 -12.25 -14.21
CA ASN A 156 6.46 -13.55 -14.62
C ASN A 156 4.96 -13.75 -14.34
N ASN A 157 4.44 -13.12 -13.29
CA ASN A 157 3.06 -13.31 -12.84
C ASN A 157 2.15 -12.07 -13.01
N ILE A 158 2.70 -10.90 -13.28
CA ILE A 158 1.94 -9.65 -13.43
C ILE A 158 0.82 -9.74 -14.48
N LYS A 159 1.00 -10.57 -15.52
CA LYS A 159 -0.02 -10.79 -16.54
C LYS A 159 -1.28 -11.45 -15.98
N GLN A 160 -1.16 -12.23 -14.92
CA GLN A 160 -2.29 -12.92 -14.28
C GLN A 160 -3.19 -11.94 -13.50
N VAL A 161 -2.61 -10.87 -12.93
CA VAL A 161 -3.37 -9.85 -12.18
C VAL A 161 -3.87 -8.71 -13.06
N LYS A 162 -3.33 -8.52 -14.26
CA LYS A 162 -3.78 -7.47 -15.19
C LYS A 162 -5.19 -7.70 -15.76
N ASN A 163 -5.72 -8.89 -15.64
CA ASN A 163 -6.99 -9.29 -16.23
C ASN A 163 -8.20 -9.13 -15.25
N TYR A 164 -7.94 -8.57 -14.07
CA TYR A 164 -8.98 -8.40 -13.03
C TYR A 164 -9.19 -6.93 -12.64
#